data_bbadce23b6b440fa3b2e44c3dd2e9dba
#
_entry.id   bbadce23b6b440fa3b2e44c3dd2e9dba
#
_cell.length_a   1.000
_cell.length_b   1.000
_cell.length_c   1.000
_cell.angle_alpha   90.00
_cell.angle_beta   90.00
_cell.angle_gamma   90.00
#
_symmetry.space_group_name_H-M   'P 1'
#
loop_
_entity.id
_entity.type
_entity.pdbx_description
1 polymer ?
#
loop_
_entity_poly.entity_id
_entity_poly.type
_entity_poly.pdbx_seq_one_letter_code
_entity_poly.pdbx_strand_id
1 'polypeptide(L)'
;MNSTVQAAPSSSKLLNIGLWIAQVLIAVAFCMIGFIKLTTPIADLSKMMTWTGEYPEAFVRIIGLIDLAGGLGMLLPSLTRIMPRLTVIAAMAATLLQILAIGFHVSRGEGALTPLNFVLLALIVFILWGRSKKVPIAPR
;
A
#
# COMPACT_ATOMS: atom_id res chain seq x y z
N MET A 1 -11.20 44.37 18.90
CA MET A 1 -10.58 44.26 17.56
C MET A 1 -10.20 42.81 17.32
N ASN A 2 -11.08 42.10 16.64
CA ASN A 2 -10.78 40.74 16.22
C ASN A 2 -10.11 40.79 14.86
N SER A 3 -8.80 40.89 14.83
CA SER A 3 -8.07 40.50 13.64
C SER A 3 -8.09 38.98 13.59
N THR A 4 -9.04 38.44 12.83
CA THR A 4 -8.96 37.04 12.41
C THR A 4 -7.73 36.92 11.51
N VAL A 5 -6.59 36.67 12.13
CA VAL A 5 -5.42 36.22 11.40
C VAL A 5 -5.82 34.86 10.85
N GLN A 6 -6.20 34.86 9.58
CA GLN A 6 -6.45 33.62 8.87
C GLN A 6 -5.11 32.88 8.83
N ALA A 7 -4.96 31.93 9.74
CA ALA A 7 -3.75 31.12 9.80
C ALA A 7 -3.55 30.45 8.43
N ALA A 8 -2.34 30.52 7.90
CA ALA A 8 -1.94 29.71 6.76
C ALA A 8 -2.34 28.25 7.02
N PRO A 9 -2.72 27.45 6.00
CA PRO A 9 -3.06 26.06 6.22
C PRO A 9 -1.94 25.39 7.01
N SER A 10 -2.29 24.82 8.17
CA SER A 10 -1.31 24.19 9.03
C SER A 10 -0.55 23.10 8.26
N SER A 11 0.73 22.90 8.57
CA SER A 11 1.54 21.83 7.98
C SER A 11 0.86 20.47 8.10
N SER A 12 0.05 20.24 9.17
CA SER A 12 -0.74 19.02 9.35
C SER A 12 -1.85 18.86 8.32
N LYS A 13 -2.45 19.96 7.84
CA LYS A 13 -3.46 19.90 6.78
C LYS A 13 -2.85 19.49 5.44
N LEU A 14 -1.70 20.04 5.09
CA LEU A 14 -0.95 19.67 3.89
C LEU A 14 -0.47 18.22 3.97
N LEU A 15 0.04 17.81 5.12
CA LEU A 15 0.45 16.44 5.37
C LEU A 15 -0.74 15.47 5.22
N ASN A 16 -1.90 15.83 5.75
CA ASN A 16 -3.12 15.01 5.60
C ASN A 16 -3.51 14.83 4.14
N ILE A 17 -3.44 15.87 3.33
CA ILE A 17 -3.70 15.79 1.89
C ILE A 17 -2.71 14.84 1.22
N GLY A 18 -1.42 14.98 1.51
CA GLY A 18 -0.37 14.09 1.01
C GLY A 18 -0.60 12.63 1.38
N LEU A 19 -1.02 12.38 2.61
CA LEU A 19 -1.35 11.03 3.09
C LEU A 19 -2.55 10.44 2.36
N TRP A 20 -3.59 11.21 2.12
CA TRP A 20 -4.74 10.75 1.32
C TRP A 20 -4.35 10.41 -0.10
N ILE A 21 -3.52 11.23 -0.74
CA ILE A 21 -2.99 10.95 -2.08
C ILE A 21 -2.22 9.64 -2.07
N ALA A 22 -1.30 9.45 -1.11
CA ALA A 22 -0.52 8.23 -0.98
C ALA A 22 -1.41 7.00 -0.76
N GLN A 23 -2.43 7.10 0.11
CA GLN A 23 -3.37 6.01 0.38
C GLN A 23 -4.16 5.61 -0.86
N VAL A 24 -4.64 6.56 -1.65
CA VAL A 24 -5.36 6.28 -2.90
C VAL A 24 -4.43 5.63 -3.92
N LEU A 25 -3.21 6.13 -4.10
CA LEU A 25 -2.24 5.56 -5.02
C LEU A 25 -1.89 4.12 -4.65
N ILE A 26 -1.62 3.85 -3.38
CA ILE A 26 -1.31 2.50 -2.89
C ILE A 26 -2.52 1.58 -3.04
N ALA A 27 -3.71 2.04 -2.68
CA ALA A 27 -4.92 1.23 -2.82
C ALA A 27 -5.16 0.82 -4.27
N VAL A 28 -5.03 1.75 -5.20
CA VAL A 28 -5.18 1.46 -6.65
C VAL A 28 -4.11 0.47 -7.10
N ALA A 29 -2.85 0.69 -6.76
CA ALA A 29 -1.74 -0.19 -7.17
C ALA A 29 -1.91 -1.60 -6.61
N PHE A 30 -2.16 -1.75 -5.31
CA PHE A 30 -2.29 -3.05 -4.66
C PHE A 30 -3.55 -3.79 -5.11
N CYS A 31 -4.68 -3.10 -5.22
CA CYS A 31 -5.92 -3.72 -5.71
C CYS A 31 -5.79 -4.18 -7.15
N MET A 32 -5.15 -3.39 -8.01
CA MET A 32 -4.91 -3.75 -9.40
C MET A 32 -3.97 -4.95 -9.52
N ILE A 33 -2.83 -4.93 -8.82
CA ILE A 33 -1.87 -6.04 -8.81
C ILE A 33 -2.52 -7.30 -8.23
N GLY A 34 -3.27 -7.17 -7.14
CA GLY A 34 -3.98 -8.27 -6.51
C GLY A 34 -5.05 -8.87 -7.43
N PHE A 35 -5.83 -8.02 -8.08
CA PHE A 35 -6.84 -8.45 -9.04
C PHE A 35 -6.22 -9.23 -10.22
N ILE A 36 -5.11 -8.73 -10.77
CA ILE A 36 -4.37 -9.40 -11.84
C ILE A 36 -3.90 -10.78 -11.37
N LYS A 37 -3.33 -10.89 -10.18
CA LYS A 37 -2.87 -12.18 -9.62
C LYS A 37 -4.00 -13.15 -9.32
N LEU A 38 -5.23 -12.65 -9.09
CA LEU A 38 -6.39 -13.49 -8.79
C LEU A 38 -7.12 -13.99 -10.04
N THR A 39 -7.09 -13.24 -11.13
CA THR A 39 -7.95 -13.48 -12.28
C THR A 39 -7.21 -13.88 -13.55
N THR A 40 -5.93 -13.56 -13.68
CA THR A 40 -5.16 -13.88 -14.88
C THR A 40 -4.73 -15.36 -14.88
N PRO A 41 -4.90 -16.10 -15.99
CA PRO A 41 -4.36 -17.44 -16.10
C PRO A 41 -2.86 -17.48 -15.84
N ILE A 42 -2.37 -18.52 -15.15
CA ILE A 42 -0.95 -18.61 -14.78
C ILE A 42 -0.02 -18.54 -16.00
N ALA A 43 -0.43 -19.15 -17.12
CA ALA A 43 0.37 -19.11 -18.34
C ALA A 43 0.64 -17.68 -18.83
N ASP A 44 -0.34 -16.79 -18.70
CA ASP A 44 -0.21 -15.39 -19.09
C ASP A 44 0.46 -14.57 -18.00
N LEU A 45 0.12 -14.85 -16.75
CA LEU A 45 0.72 -14.16 -15.60
C LEU A 45 2.23 -14.38 -15.54
N SER A 46 2.71 -15.60 -15.86
CA SER A 46 4.14 -15.92 -15.88
C SER A 46 4.92 -15.16 -16.95
N LYS A 47 4.28 -14.67 -18.00
CA LYS A 47 4.89 -13.79 -18.99
C LYS A 47 5.12 -12.38 -18.44
N MET A 48 4.26 -11.95 -17.52
CA MET A 48 4.35 -10.65 -16.87
C MET A 48 5.25 -10.70 -15.62
N MET A 49 5.13 -11.77 -14.86
CA MET A 49 5.80 -12.01 -13.58
C MET A 49 6.33 -13.45 -13.58
N THR A 50 7.56 -13.64 -14.03
CA THR A 50 8.17 -14.97 -14.27
C THR A 50 8.01 -15.93 -13.07
N TRP A 51 8.17 -15.41 -11.84
CA TRP A 51 8.08 -16.21 -10.63
C TRP A 51 6.73 -16.92 -10.45
N THR A 52 5.65 -16.37 -11.02
CA THR A 52 4.31 -16.94 -10.87
C THR A 52 4.16 -18.29 -11.58
N GLY A 53 5.00 -18.55 -12.58
CA GLY A 53 5.05 -19.86 -13.25
C GLY A 53 5.91 -20.89 -12.53
N GLU A 54 6.70 -20.47 -11.54
CA GLU A 54 7.65 -21.31 -10.83
C GLU A 54 7.17 -21.77 -9.45
N TYR A 55 6.09 -21.19 -8.95
CA TYR A 55 5.50 -21.48 -7.65
C TYR A 55 4.11 -22.07 -7.83
N PRO A 56 3.58 -22.79 -6.81
CA PRO A 56 2.23 -23.32 -6.87
C PRO A 56 1.18 -22.23 -7.12
N GLU A 57 0.19 -22.52 -7.95
CA GLU A 57 -0.86 -21.55 -8.26
C GLU A 57 -1.55 -21.01 -7.01
N ALA A 58 -1.83 -21.89 -6.03
CA ALA A 58 -2.45 -21.49 -4.76
C ALA A 58 -1.64 -20.41 -4.04
N PHE A 59 -0.32 -20.52 -4.04
CA PHE A 59 0.57 -19.51 -3.45
C PHE A 59 0.42 -18.16 -4.15
N VAL A 60 0.42 -18.16 -5.49
CA VAL A 60 0.25 -16.94 -6.30
C VAL A 60 -1.09 -16.27 -6.00
N ARG A 61 -2.17 -17.04 -5.93
CA ARG A 61 -3.52 -16.54 -5.64
C ARG A 61 -3.61 -15.97 -4.21
N ILE A 62 -2.98 -16.62 -3.23
CA ILE A 62 -2.92 -16.13 -1.86
C ILE A 62 -2.19 -14.78 -1.80
N ILE A 63 -1.06 -14.64 -2.47
CA ILE A 63 -0.35 -13.36 -2.55
C ILE A 63 -1.25 -12.27 -3.18
N GLY A 64 -2.01 -12.62 -4.21
CA GLY A 64 -2.99 -11.72 -4.81
C GLY A 64 -4.08 -11.27 -3.83
N LEU A 65 -4.58 -12.19 -2.99
CA LEU A 65 -5.54 -11.85 -1.93
C LEU A 65 -4.92 -10.91 -0.89
N ILE A 66 -3.68 -11.15 -0.51
CA ILE A 66 -2.95 -10.30 0.43
C ILE A 66 -2.77 -8.89 -0.15
N ASP A 67 -2.40 -8.77 -1.42
CA ASP A 67 -2.28 -7.49 -2.10
C ASP A 67 -3.62 -6.73 -2.09
N LEU A 68 -4.71 -7.41 -2.45
CA LEU A 68 -6.05 -6.82 -2.48
C LEU A 68 -6.49 -6.37 -1.08
N ALA A 69 -6.33 -7.24 -0.08
CA ALA A 69 -6.66 -6.93 1.31
C ALA A 69 -5.81 -5.76 1.84
N GLY A 70 -4.54 -5.73 1.49
CA GLY A 70 -3.64 -4.63 1.86
C GLY A 70 -4.07 -3.30 1.26
N GLY A 71 -4.41 -3.29 -0.03
CA GLY A 71 -4.90 -2.09 -0.70
C GLY A 71 -6.19 -1.56 -0.10
N LEU A 72 -7.18 -2.42 0.08
CA LEU A 72 -8.45 -2.07 0.71
C LEU A 72 -8.24 -1.66 2.18
N GLY A 73 -7.39 -2.37 2.91
CA GLY A 73 -7.11 -2.10 4.32
C GLY A 73 -6.39 -0.77 4.56
N MET A 74 -5.62 -0.29 3.61
CA MET A 74 -4.97 1.01 3.72
C MET A 74 -5.89 2.19 3.37
N LEU A 75 -7.01 1.96 2.71
CA LEU A 75 -7.91 3.03 2.30
C LEU A 75 -9.25 3.02 3.04
N LEU A 76 -9.96 1.89 3.03
CA LEU A 76 -11.34 1.83 3.49
C LEU A 76 -11.52 2.17 4.98
N PRO A 77 -10.69 1.69 5.92
CA PRO A 77 -10.85 2.06 7.33
C PRO A 77 -10.71 3.56 7.57
N SER A 78 -9.79 4.21 6.86
CA SER A 78 -9.63 5.67 6.93
C SER A 78 -10.82 6.41 6.30
N LEU A 79 -11.28 5.92 5.15
CA LEU A 79 -12.35 6.55 4.38
C LEU A 79 -13.70 6.46 5.12
N THR A 80 -14.01 5.30 5.67
CA THR A 80 -15.26 5.07 6.41
C THR A 80 -15.19 5.54 7.86
N ARG A 81 -13.99 5.73 8.38
CA ARG A 81 -13.71 6.01 9.78
C ARG A 81 -14.22 4.93 10.75
N ILE A 82 -14.45 3.74 10.21
CA ILE A 82 -14.76 2.54 10.99
C ILE A 82 -13.46 1.81 11.26
N MET A 83 -13.08 1.68 12.53
CA MET A 83 -11.81 1.08 12.96
C MET A 83 -10.60 1.60 12.17
N PRO A 84 -10.34 2.92 12.15
CA PRO A 84 -9.29 3.51 11.30
C PRO A 84 -7.88 3.01 11.64
N ARG A 85 -7.67 2.40 12.80
CA ARG A 85 -6.43 1.72 13.17
C ARG A 85 -6.06 0.58 12.22
N LEU A 86 -7.04 0.01 11.53
CA LEU A 86 -6.77 -1.03 10.52
C LEU A 86 -5.91 -0.50 9.37
N THR A 87 -5.99 0.79 9.04
CA THR A 87 -5.09 1.41 8.06
C THR A 87 -3.62 1.29 8.51
N VAL A 88 -3.34 1.54 9.77
CA VAL A 88 -1.99 1.42 10.33
C VAL A 88 -1.52 -0.03 10.32
N ILE A 89 -2.38 -0.95 10.71
CA ILE A 89 -2.08 -2.39 10.69
C ILE A 89 -1.82 -2.87 9.25
N ALA A 90 -2.64 -2.47 8.30
CA ALA A 90 -2.46 -2.78 6.89
C ALA A 90 -1.14 -2.22 6.36
N ALA A 91 -0.78 -0.99 6.74
CA ALA A 91 0.48 -0.37 6.35
C ALA A 91 1.69 -1.09 6.95
N MET A 92 1.60 -1.57 8.19
CA MET A 92 2.67 -2.41 8.79
C MET A 92 2.84 -3.72 8.04
N ALA A 93 1.74 -4.42 7.77
CA ALA A 93 1.77 -5.67 7.02
C ALA A 93 2.30 -5.48 5.59
N ALA A 94 1.88 -4.41 4.91
CA ALA A 94 2.34 -4.07 3.57
C ALA A 94 3.82 -3.67 3.54
N THR A 95 4.32 -3.00 4.58
CA THR A 95 5.74 -2.70 4.73
C THR A 95 6.55 -3.98 4.78
N LEU A 96 6.14 -4.93 5.61
CA LEU A 96 6.79 -6.25 5.70
C LEU A 96 6.73 -6.98 4.36
N LEU A 97 5.58 -6.98 3.70
CA LEU A 97 5.39 -7.62 2.39
C LEU A 97 6.36 -7.05 1.35
N GLN A 98 6.53 -5.73 1.29
CA GLN A 98 7.44 -5.10 0.32
C GLN A 98 8.90 -5.40 0.63
N ILE A 99 9.29 -5.42 1.89
CA ILE A 99 10.66 -5.80 2.28
C ILE A 99 10.95 -7.24 1.85
N LEU A 100 10.01 -8.16 2.10
CA LEU A 100 10.13 -9.55 1.70
C LEU A 100 10.15 -9.68 0.17
N ALA A 101 9.33 -8.92 -0.56
CA ALA A 101 9.29 -8.92 -2.01
C ALA A 101 10.62 -8.44 -2.60
N ILE A 102 11.21 -7.37 -2.06
CA ILE A 102 12.52 -6.86 -2.50
C ILE A 102 13.59 -7.93 -2.28
N GLY A 103 13.63 -8.53 -1.09
CA GLY A 103 14.58 -9.61 -0.78
C GLY A 103 14.40 -10.81 -1.71
N PHE A 104 13.17 -11.18 -2.00
CA PHE A 104 12.83 -12.26 -2.92
C PHE A 104 13.36 -11.97 -4.34
N HIS A 105 13.07 -10.82 -4.89
CA HIS A 105 13.54 -10.44 -6.24
C HIS A 105 15.06 -10.33 -6.31
N VAL A 106 15.69 -9.73 -5.31
CA VAL A 106 17.15 -9.63 -5.25
C VAL A 106 17.80 -11.02 -5.20
N SER A 107 17.26 -11.94 -4.39
CA SER A 107 17.79 -13.30 -4.28
C SER A 107 17.67 -14.10 -5.58
N ARG A 108 16.74 -13.73 -6.46
CA ARG A 108 16.55 -14.35 -7.78
C ARG A 108 17.36 -13.68 -8.89
N GLY A 109 18.16 -12.67 -8.57
CA GLY A 109 18.87 -11.89 -9.59
C GLY A 109 17.97 -10.93 -10.36
N GLU A 110 16.78 -10.64 -9.87
CA GLU A 110 15.77 -9.77 -10.51
C GLU A 110 15.80 -8.34 -9.95
N GLY A 111 16.98 -7.85 -9.57
CA GLY A 111 17.14 -6.53 -8.97
C GLY A 111 16.60 -5.38 -9.83
N ALA A 112 16.58 -5.55 -11.16
CA ALA A 112 16.02 -4.57 -12.08
C ALA A 112 14.49 -4.38 -11.91
N LEU A 113 13.79 -5.33 -11.29
CA LEU A 113 12.34 -5.25 -11.03
C LEU A 113 12.00 -4.55 -9.71
N THR A 114 13.00 -4.29 -8.88
CA THR A 114 12.78 -3.74 -7.53
C THR A 114 12.50 -2.23 -7.44
N PRO A 115 12.81 -1.36 -8.43
CA PRO A 115 12.52 0.07 -8.30
C PRO A 115 11.07 0.39 -7.94
N LEU A 116 10.10 -0.32 -8.53
CA LEU A 116 8.70 -0.15 -8.20
C LEU A 116 8.42 -0.53 -6.73
N ASN A 117 9.00 -1.63 -6.27
CA ASN A 117 8.86 -2.07 -4.88
C ASN A 117 9.40 -1.03 -3.89
N PHE A 118 10.51 -0.35 -4.21
CA PHE A 118 11.04 0.72 -3.38
C PHE A 118 10.12 1.95 -3.36
N VAL A 119 9.51 2.32 -4.49
CA VAL A 119 8.53 3.41 -4.55
C VAL A 119 7.31 3.08 -3.71
N LEU A 120 6.77 1.88 -3.86
CA LEU A 120 5.63 1.42 -3.07
C LEU A 120 5.98 1.40 -1.57
N LEU A 121 7.16 0.90 -1.22
CA LEU A 121 7.63 0.87 0.16
C LEU A 121 7.70 2.28 0.76
N ALA A 122 8.26 3.24 0.02
CA ALA A 122 8.37 4.62 0.48
C ALA A 122 6.98 5.23 0.75
N LEU A 123 6.01 5.01 -0.14
CA LEU A 123 4.63 5.47 0.05
C LEU A 123 3.96 4.81 1.26
N ILE A 124 4.15 3.51 1.43
CA ILE A 124 3.57 2.74 2.53
C ILE A 124 4.15 3.19 3.88
N VAL A 125 5.46 3.37 3.96
CA VAL A 125 6.13 3.86 5.17
C VAL A 125 5.68 5.29 5.50
N PHE A 126 5.50 6.13 4.50
CA PHE A 126 4.93 7.48 4.66
C PHE A 126 3.53 7.42 5.27
N ILE A 127 2.66 6.53 4.75
CA ILE A 127 1.31 6.32 5.29
C ILE A 127 1.38 5.81 6.74
N LEU A 128 2.23 4.82 6.99
CA LEU A 128 2.42 4.26 8.33
C LEU A 128 2.84 5.32 9.33
N TRP A 129 3.85 6.09 9.00
CA TRP A 129 4.34 7.19 9.86
C TRP A 129 3.27 8.25 10.08
N GLY A 130 2.66 8.73 8.99
CA GLY A 130 1.69 9.82 9.06
C GLY A 130 0.42 9.46 9.81
N ARG A 131 -0.13 8.27 9.53
CA ARG A 131 -1.39 7.83 10.16
C ARG A 131 -1.23 7.30 11.57
N SER A 132 -0.05 6.82 11.93
CA SER A 132 0.19 6.35 13.30
C SER A 132 0.60 7.47 14.25
N LYS A 133 1.34 8.48 13.77
CA LYS A 133 2.01 9.44 14.67
C LYS A 133 1.62 10.90 14.46
N LYS A 134 1.33 11.32 13.23
CA LYS A 134 1.18 12.75 12.92
C LYS A 134 -0.26 13.19 12.70
N VAL A 135 -1.00 12.48 11.87
CA VAL A 135 -2.37 12.83 11.50
C VAL A 135 -3.24 11.57 11.51
N PRO A 136 -3.46 10.98 12.70
CA PRO A 136 -4.37 9.83 12.82
C PRO A 136 -5.78 10.19 12.36
N ILE A 137 -6.49 9.20 11.81
CA ILE A 137 -7.91 9.34 11.48
C ILE A 137 -8.73 9.05 12.74
N ALA A 138 -9.57 10.00 13.13
CA ALA A 138 -10.47 9.79 14.26
C ALA A 138 -11.64 8.86 13.86
N PRO A 139 -11.99 7.87 14.70
CA PRO A 139 -13.16 7.05 14.44
C PRO A 139 -14.43 7.90 14.49
N ARG A 140 -15.45 7.47 13.76
CA ARG A 140 -16.76 8.13 13.81
C ARG A 140 -17.64 7.55 14.90
#